data_3298e3b4c9ac09d458bf3c82d2718b48
#
_entry.id   3298e3b4c9ac09d458bf3c82d2718b48
#
_cell.length_a   1.000
_cell.length_b   1.000
_cell.length_c   1.000
_cell.angle_alpha   90.00
_cell.angle_beta   90.00
_cell.angle_gamma   90.00
#
_symmetry.space_group_name_H-M   'P 1'
#
loop_
_entity.id
_entity.type
_entity.pdbx_description
1 polymer ?
#
loop_
_entity_poly.entity_id
_entity_poly.type
_entity_poly.pdbx_seq_one_letter_code
_entity_poly.pdbx_strand_id
1 'polypeptide(L)'
;MSKPERPWIVSPHGPLVKHEANLWTVDGMVPGAPIPRRMAIVRRRDGTLVFYHPIPLADAALAEVLAWGKPAELVVAHASHGVDTLPFARKLGVKVYGPRTDAVRMRARFEMAGTLEDLPADPEVIFQEVSGTKVGEPVEIVRSGDRTSLVFCDAFQNHGEDGPLFTRLLGFRGGPRVVPLFRLLFTKDKAALKVDLLELADLPGLTRLIPCHGAIVDRDAPAVLRRVALAL
;
A
#
# COMPACT_ATOMS: atom_id res chain seq x y z
N MET A 1 -7.03 -17.82 -23.13
CA MET A 1 -6.09 -16.87 -23.75
C MET A 1 -5.61 -15.92 -22.65
N SER A 2 -4.33 -15.94 -22.35
CA SER A 2 -3.72 -14.96 -21.40
C SER A 2 -3.88 -13.55 -21.98
N LYS A 3 -4.30 -12.60 -21.13
CA LYS A 3 -4.32 -11.18 -21.55
C LYS A 3 -2.91 -10.78 -22.01
N PRO A 4 -2.80 -9.97 -23.10
CA PRO A 4 -1.51 -9.51 -23.56
C PRO A 4 -0.79 -8.79 -22.41
N GLU A 5 0.48 -9.07 -22.32
CA GLU A 5 1.38 -8.63 -21.28
C GLU A 5 1.54 -7.12 -21.35
N ARG A 6 1.28 -6.42 -20.24
CA ARG A 6 1.60 -4.98 -20.13
C ARG A 6 3.11 -4.80 -20.10
N PRO A 7 3.69 -3.95 -20.98
CA PRO A 7 5.11 -3.62 -20.92
C PRO A 7 5.40 -2.72 -19.70
N TRP A 8 6.68 -2.55 -19.36
CA TRP A 8 7.14 -1.52 -18.46
C TRP A 8 6.87 -0.13 -19.06
N ILE A 9 5.81 0.52 -18.62
CA ILE A 9 5.44 1.86 -19.10
C ILE A 9 5.60 2.82 -17.93
N VAL A 10 6.52 3.74 -18.05
CA VAL A 10 6.69 4.83 -17.08
C VAL A 10 5.64 5.89 -17.35
N SER A 11 4.69 6.02 -16.44
CA SER A 11 3.76 7.17 -16.41
C SER A 11 4.37 8.31 -15.60
N PRO A 12 3.93 9.56 -15.80
CA PRO A 12 4.38 10.66 -14.96
C PRO A 12 4.21 10.33 -13.47
N HIS A 13 5.28 10.50 -12.70
CA HIS A 13 5.30 10.30 -11.28
C HIS A 13 6.09 11.41 -10.58
N GLY A 14 5.86 11.60 -9.28
CA GLY A 14 6.59 12.53 -8.44
C GLY A 14 8.02 12.09 -8.15
N PRO A 15 8.78 12.90 -7.42
CA PRO A 15 10.09 12.51 -6.92
C PRO A 15 9.99 11.42 -5.85
N LEU A 16 11.13 10.77 -5.56
CA LEU A 16 11.29 9.93 -4.39
C LEU A 16 11.23 10.81 -3.13
N VAL A 17 10.30 10.50 -2.23
CA VAL A 17 10.17 11.18 -0.94
C VAL A 17 10.72 10.26 0.15
N LYS A 18 11.78 10.69 0.82
CA LYS A 18 12.49 9.94 1.86
C LYS A 18 11.91 10.31 3.22
N HIS A 19 11.07 9.46 3.77
CA HIS A 19 10.41 9.72 5.07
C HIS A 19 11.28 9.33 6.25
N GLU A 20 11.94 8.17 6.13
CA GLU A 20 12.82 7.60 7.14
C GLU A 20 14.03 6.93 6.45
N ALA A 21 15.02 6.52 7.22
CA ALA A 21 16.20 5.84 6.68
C ALA A 21 15.86 4.55 5.91
N ASN A 22 14.74 3.90 6.26
CA ASN A 22 14.28 2.66 5.67
C ASN A 22 12.90 2.76 4.96
N LEU A 23 12.34 3.96 4.77
CA LEU A 23 11.01 4.15 4.15
C LEU A 23 11.00 5.32 3.17
N TRP A 24 10.80 5.02 1.89
CA TRP A 24 10.60 5.99 0.82
C TRP A 24 9.25 5.81 0.16
N THR A 25 8.73 6.86 -0.48
CA THR A 25 7.51 6.78 -1.30
C THR A 25 7.66 7.50 -2.61
N VAL A 26 6.80 7.12 -3.56
CA VAL A 26 6.63 7.80 -4.84
C VAL A 26 5.14 7.94 -5.12
N ASP A 27 4.72 9.13 -5.52
CA ASP A 27 3.37 9.42 -5.96
C ASP A 27 3.26 9.34 -7.49
N GLY A 28 2.18 8.77 -7.98
CA GLY A 28 1.86 8.67 -9.39
C GLY A 28 0.36 8.58 -9.62
N MET A 29 -0.03 8.21 -10.83
CA MET A 29 -1.44 8.05 -11.20
C MET A 29 -1.73 6.61 -11.59
N VAL A 30 -2.97 6.17 -11.40
CA VAL A 30 -3.44 4.91 -11.97
C VAL A 30 -3.46 5.05 -13.49
N PRO A 31 -2.79 4.15 -14.26
CA PRO A 31 -2.76 4.23 -15.72
C PRO A 31 -4.15 4.26 -16.33
N GLY A 32 -4.44 5.32 -17.09
CA GLY A 32 -5.73 5.51 -17.76
C GLY A 32 -6.87 6.00 -16.86
N ALA A 33 -6.59 6.40 -15.61
CA ALA A 33 -7.58 6.98 -14.72
C ALA A 33 -7.01 8.17 -13.93
N PRO A 34 -7.78 9.21 -13.65
CA PRO A 34 -7.33 10.36 -12.86
C PRO A 34 -7.37 10.06 -11.35
N ILE A 35 -6.81 8.92 -10.96
CA ILE A 35 -6.77 8.46 -9.56
C ILE A 35 -5.33 8.49 -9.09
N PRO A 36 -4.97 9.36 -8.13
CA PRO A 36 -3.66 9.37 -7.52
C PRO A 36 -3.41 8.06 -6.76
N ARG A 37 -2.17 7.57 -6.83
CA ARG A 37 -1.72 6.42 -6.04
C ARG A 37 -0.30 6.63 -5.55
N ARG A 38 0.07 5.92 -4.51
CA ARG A 38 1.41 5.96 -3.91
C ARG A 38 1.99 4.57 -3.84
N MET A 39 3.26 4.44 -4.22
CA MET A 39 4.11 3.28 -3.95
C MET A 39 4.91 3.55 -2.68
N ALA A 40 4.97 2.60 -1.77
CA ALA A 40 5.97 2.57 -0.71
C ALA A 40 7.11 1.64 -1.11
N ILE A 41 8.32 2.01 -0.71
CA ILE A 41 9.55 1.25 -0.88
C ILE A 41 10.23 1.19 0.48
N VAL A 42 10.40 -0.01 1.00
CA VAL A 42 10.96 -0.20 2.34
C VAL A 42 12.23 -1.02 2.25
N ARG A 43 13.25 -0.61 2.99
CA ARG A 43 14.52 -1.30 3.07
C ARG A 43 14.60 -2.07 4.39
N ARG A 44 14.77 -3.39 4.29
CA ARG A 44 15.00 -4.26 5.45
C ARG A 44 16.42 -4.12 5.99
N ARG A 45 16.65 -4.68 7.16
CA ARG A 45 17.96 -4.68 7.83
C ARG A 45 19.04 -5.36 7.01
N ASP A 46 18.70 -6.38 6.22
CA ASP A 46 19.63 -7.09 5.33
C ASP A 46 19.97 -6.33 4.03
N GLY A 47 19.38 -5.14 3.85
CA GLY A 47 19.55 -4.31 2.66
C GLY A 47 18.64 -4.67 1.49
N THR A 48 17.74 -5.65 1.64
CA THR A 48 16.72 -5.96 0.62
C THR A 48 15.60 -4.94 0.62
N LEU A 49 14.96 -4.77 -0.56
CA LEU A 49 13.85 -3.85 -0.75
C LEU A 49 12.55 -4.61 -0.94
N VAL A 50 11.53 -4.15 -0.21
CA VAL A 50 10.13 -4.53 -0.39
C VAL A 50 9.39 -3.38 -1.04
N PHE A 51 8.59 -3.68 -2.05
CA PHE A 51 7.76 -2.70 -2.73
C PHE A 51 6.29 -2.98 -2.41
N TYR A 52 5.53 -1.93 -2.15
CA TYR A 52 4.10 -2.00 -1.95
C TYR A 52 3.39 -1.01 -2.87
N HIS A 53 2.37 -1.45 -3.66
CA HIS A 53 1.68 -0.68 -4.70
C HIS A 53 2.61 -0.20 -5.84
N PRO A 54 3.13 -1.08 -6.69
CA PRO A 54 4.21 -0.78 -7.61
C PRO A 54 3.85 0.31 -8.63
N ILE A 55 4.79 1.23 -8.84
CA ILE A 55 4.76 2.27 -9.88
C ILE A 55 6.04 2.14 -10.70
N PRO A 56 5.98 1.89 -12.03
CA PRO A 56 7.16 1.93 -12.88
C PRO A 56 7.87 3.28 -12.80
N LEU A 57 9.14 3.26 -12.42
CA LEU A 57 9.94 4.46 -12.20
C LEU A 57 10.72 4.84 -13.47
N ALA A 58 10.95 6.14 -13.64
CA ALA A 58 11.90 6.66 -14.61
C ALA A 58 13.34 6.24 -14.24
N ASP A 59 14.22 6.13 -15.23
CA ASP A 59 15.55 5.55 -15.07
C ASP A 59 16.37 6.18 -13.95
N ALA A 60 16.33 7.49 -13.77
CA ALA A 60 17.07 8.17 -12.71
C ALA A 60 16.54 7.80 -11.31
N ALA A 61 15.22 7.78 -11.12
CA ALA A 61 14.61 7.37 -9.86
C ALA A 61 14.84 5.89 -9.58
N LEU A 62 14.74 5.05 -10.62
CA LEU A 62 15.04 3.63 -10.50
C LEU A 62 16.51 3.39 -10.10
N ALA A 63 17.45 4.08 -10.72
CA ALA A 63 18.86 3.98 -10.39
C ALA A 63 19.13 4.37 -8.92
N GLU A 64 18.46 5.42 -8.41
CA GLU A 64 18.58 5.82 -7.01
C GLU A 64 18.03 4.74 -6.06
N VAL A 65 16.89 4.13 -6.37
CA VAL A 65 16.33 3.01 -5.60
C VAL A 65 17.27 1.81 -5.59
N LEU A 66 17.84 1.44 -6.74
CA LEU A 66 18.76 0.30 -6.86
C LEU A 66 20.10 0.55 -6.15
N ALA A 67 20.53 1.80 -6.06
CA ALA A 67 21.71 2.18 -5.27
C ALA A 67 21.44 2.12 -3.75
N TRP A 68 20.18 2.26 -3.32
CA TRP A 68 19.80 2.22 -1.93
C TRP A 68 19.66 0.80 -1.36
N GLY A 69 19.21 -0.18 -2.17
CA GLY A 69 19.08 -1.55 -1.74
C GLY A 69 18.81 -2.53 -2.87
N LYS A 70 18.79 -3.81 -2.56
CA LYS A 70 18.57 -4.89 -3.53
C LYS A 70 17.08 -5.21 -3.62
N PRO A 71 16.41 -5.05 -4.77
CA PRO A 71 15.02 -5.50 -4.96
C PRO A 71 14.84 -6.99 -4.61
N ALA A 72 13.83 -7.32 -3.84
CA ALA A 72 13.57 -8.69 -3.41
C ALA A 72 12.09 -9.08 -3.49
N GLU A 73 11.19 -8.30 -2.91
CA GLU A 73 9.78 -8.63 -2.82
C GLU A 73 8.88 -7.49 -3.28
N LEU A 74 7.72 -7.90 -3.80
CA LEU A 74 6.60 -7.04 -4.15
C LEU A 74 5.35 -7.54 -3.45
N VAL A 75 4.76 -6.72 -2.59
CA VAL A 75 3.48 -7.02 -1.96
C VAL A 75 2.36 -6.36 -2.75
N VAL A 76 1.32 -7.12 -3.06
CA VAL A 76 0.12 -6.66 -3.77
C VAL A 76 -1.05 -6.74 -2.80
N ALA A 77 -1.79 -5.65 -2.64
CA ALA A 77 -2.86 -5.55 -1.65
C ALA A 77 -3.99 -6.56 -1.88
N HIS A 78 -4.45 -6.70 -3.11
CA HIS A 78 -5.46 -7.69 -3.52
C HIS A 78 -5.52 -7.79 -5.06
N ALA A 79 -6.23 -8.78 -5.58
CA ALA A 79 -6.31 -9.06 -7.01
C ALA A 79 -6.76 -7.87 -7.87
N SER A 80 -7.59 -6.98 -7.36
CA SER A 80 -8.05 -5.79 -8.10
C SER A 80 -7.07 -4.62 -8.09
N HIS A 81 -6.04 -4.65 -7.22
CA HIS A 81 -5.11 -3.54 -7.01
C HIS A 81 -3.69 -3.77 -7.60
N GLY A 82 -3.57 -4.68 -8.56
CA GLY A 82 -2.27 -5.10 -9.10
C GLY A 82 -1.98 -4.61 -10.52
N VAL A 83 -2.19 -3.32 -10.82
CA VAL A 83 -2.13 -2.78 -12.20
C VAL A 83 -0.76 -2.97 -12.85
N ASP A 84 0.33 -2.67 -12.18
CA ASP A 84 1.70 -2.75 -12.70
C ASP A 84 2.52 -3.89 -12.09
N THR A 85 1.87 -4.84 -11.41
CA THR A 85 2.53 -5.94 -10.72
C THR A 85 3.43 -6.77 -11.64
N LEU A 86 2.90 -7.25 -12.77
CA LEU A 86 3.65 -8.13 -13.67
C LEU A 86 4.87 -7.45 -14.31
N PRO A 87 4.72 -6.27 -14.96
CA PRO A 87 5.88 -5.59 -15.53
C PRO A 87 6.92 -5.20 -14.48
N PHE A 88 6.46 -4.83 -13.27
CA PHE A 88 7.35 -4.47 -12.17
C PHE A 88 8.14 -5.68 -11.66
N ALA A 89 7.45 -6.78 -11.38
CA ALA A 89 8.08 -8.02 -10.90
C ALA A 89 9.14 -8.55 -11.88
N ARG A 90 8.84 -8.54 -13.18
CA ARG A 90 9.78 -8.99 -14.21
C ARG A 90 10.97 -8.07 -14.37
N LYS A 91 10.74 -6.77 -14.42
CA LYS A 91 11.82 -5.78 -14.60
C LYS A 91 12.85 -5.85 -13.50
N LEU A 92 12.39 -6.07 -12.25
CA LEU A 92 13.26 -6.07 -11.07
C LEU A 92 13.61 -7.48 -10.55
N GLY A 93 13.01 -8.53 -11.11
CA GLY A 93 13.22 -9.90 -10.65
C GLY A 93 12.69 -10.17 -9.24
N VAL A 94 11.69 -9.40 -8.77
CA VAL A 94 11.15 -9.52 -7.42
C VAL A 94 10.06 -10.58 -7.34
N LYS A 95 9.96 -11.24 -6.18
CA LYS A 95 8.94 -12.22 -5.88
C LYS A 95 7.65 -11.54 -5.44
N VAL A 96 6.49 -12.04 -5.90
CA VAL A 96 5.18 -11.44 -5.60
C VAL A 96 4.53 -12.17 -4.43
N TYR A 97 4.06 -11.39 -3.46
CA TYR A 97 3.32 -11.84 -2.29
C TYR A 97 2.00 -11.07 -2.13
N GLY A 98 1.10 -11.61 -1.34
CA GLY A 98 -0.16 -10.92 -1.02
C GLY A 98 -0.97 -11.64 0.06
N PRO A 99 -2.15 -11.13 0.39
CA PRO A 99 -2.95 -11.67 1.48
C PRO A 99 -3.41 -13.12 1.21
N ARG A 100 -3.44 -13.93 2.26
CA ARG A 100 -3.99 -15.29 2.21
C ARG A 100 -5.47 -15.26 1.84
N THR A 101 -6.20 -14.30 2.37
CA THR A 101 -7.65 -14.15 2.14
C THR A 101 -7.99 -13.98 0.65
N ASP A 102 -7.16 -13.34 -0.16
CA ASP A 102 -7.37 -13.15 -1.61
C ASP A 102 -6.49 -14.04 -2.50
N ALA A 103 -5.74 -14.97 -1.92
CA ALA A 103 -4.70 -15.75 -2.62
C ALA A 103 -5.21 -16.50 -3.85
N VAL A 104 -6.42 -17.04 -3.81
CA VAL A 104 -7.03 -17.75 -4.96
C VAL A 104 -7.23 -16.82 -6.15
N ARG A 105 -7.80 -15.64 -5.92
CA ARG A 105 -8.02 -14.63 -6.97
C ARG A 105 -6.70 -14.03 -7.47
N MET A 106 -5.73 -13.88 -6.58
CA MET A 106 -4.41 -13.36 -6.92
C MET A 106 -3.61 -14.34 -7.77
N ARG A 107 -3.59 -15.65 -7.43
CA ARG A 107 -2.94 -16.71 -8.24
C ARG A 107 -3.54 -16.85 -9.64
N ALA A 108 -4.80 -16.49 -9.83
CA ALA A 108 -5.41 -16.43 -11.15
C ALA A 108 -4.89 -15.26 -12.03
N ARG A 109 -4.17 -14.29 -11.45
CA ARG A 109 -3.68 -13.08 -12.12
C ARG A 109 -2.18 -12.91 -12.10
N PHE A 110 -1.51 -13.41 -11.06
CA PHE A 110 -0.09 -13.20 -10.81
C PHE A 110 0.59 -14.53 -10.48
N GLU A 111 1.83 -14.68 -10.90
CA GLU A 111 2.71 -15.72 -10.39
C GLU A 111 3.16 -15.33 -8.98
N MET A 112 2.51 -15.92 -7.98
CA MET A 112 2.78 -15.62 -6.57
C MET A 112 3.82 -16.58 -6.00
N ALA A 113 4.82 -16.03 -5.30
CA ALA A 113 5.79 -16.80 -4.54
C ALA A 113 5.20 -17.32 -3.23
N GLY A 114 4.22 -16.61 -2.65
CA GLY A 114 3.58 -17.00 -1.40
C GLY A 114 2.52 -16.00 -0.93
N THR A 115 2.11 -16.16 0.31
CA THR A 115 1.25 -15.22 1.05
C THR A 115 2.10 -14.32 1.97
N LEU A 116 1.48 -13.44 2.75
CA LEU A 116 2.22 -12.53 3.64
C LEU A 116 3.02 -13.28 4.70
N GLU A 117 2.54 -14.44 5.13
CA GLU A 117 3.22 -15.28 6.12
C GLU A 117 4.48 -15.96 5.60
N ASP A 118 4.62 -16.04 4.27
CA ASP A 118 5.80 -16.60 3.61
C ASP A 118 6.88 -15.55 3.34
N LEU A 119 6.62 -14.26 3.66
CA LEU A 119 7.63 -13.21 3.55
C LEU A 119 8.78 -13.45 4.53
N PRO A 120 10.02 -13.17 4.13
CA PRO A 120 11.15 -13.18 5.07
C PRO A 120 10.87 -12.28 6.26
N ALA A 121 11.08 -12.81 7.47
CA ALA A 121 10.84 -12.08 8.71
C ALA A 121 11.83 -10.91 8.85
N ASP A 122 11.32 -9.74 9.19
CA ASP A 122 12.11 -8.57 9.55
C ASP A 122 11.41 -7.82 10.70
N PRO A 123 12.09 -7.46 11.78
CA PRO A 123 11.45 -6.80 12.92
C PRO A 123 11.04 -5.34 12.63
N GLU A 124 11.56 -4.74 11.58
CA GLU A 124 11.27 -3.36 11.18
C GLU A 124 10.24 -3.27 10.05
N VAL A 125 10.03 -4.37 9.29
CA VAL A 125 9.13 -4.39 8.12
C VAL A 125 8.17 -5.57 8.24
N ILE A 126 6.94 -5.29 8.68
CA ILE A 126 5.92 -6.30 8.97
C ILE A 126 4.69 -6.02 8.10
N PHE A 127 4.11 -7.06 7.54
CA PHE A 127 2.81 -7.00 6.87
C PHE A 127 1.78 -7.76 7.68
N GLN A 128 0.61 -7.15 7.89
CA GLN A 128 -0.51 -7.73 8.61
C GLN A 128 -1.78 -7.61 7.76
N GLU A 129 -2.54 -8.70 7.60
CA GLU A 129 -3.89 -8.62 7.01
C GLU A 129 -4.85 -7.93 7.97
N VAL A 130 -5.62 -6.98 7.45
CA VAL A 130 -6.70 -6.34 8.21
C VAL A 130 -7.94 -7.23 8.18
N SER A 131 -8.41 -7.62 9.35
CA SER A 131 -9.63 -8.41 9.52
C SER A 131 -10.87 -7.65 9.07
N GLY A 132 -11.96 -8.37 8.88
CA GLY A 132 -13.23 -7.75 8.50
C GLY A 132 -13.31 -7.29 7.04
N THR A 133 -12.24 -7.41 6.24
CA THR A 133 -12.28 -7.21 4.80
C THR A 133 -12.46 -8.52 4.04
N LYS A 134 -13.06 -8.45 2.84
CA LYS A 134 -13.25 -9.62 1.96
C LYS A 134 -11.96 -10.04 1.27
N VAL A 135 -10.95 -9.17 1.28
CA VAL A 135 -9.70 -9.33 0.54
C VAL A 135 -8.48 -9.48 1.45
N GLY A 136 -8.63 -9.35 2.77
CA GLY A 136 -7.51 -9.43 3.71
C GLY A 136 -6.46 -8.36 3.43
N GLU A 137 -6.89 -7.12 3.23
CA GLU A 137 -5.98 -6.04 2.83
C GLU A 137 -4.76 -5.95 3.74
N PRO A 138 -3.52 -5.96 3.19
CA PRO A 138 -2.31 -5.79 3.98
C PRO A 138 -2.16 -4.35 4.48
N VAL A 139 -1.74 -4.21 5.73
CA VAL A 139 -1.13 -2.99 6.24
C VAL A 139 0.36 -3.26 6.44
N GLU A 140 1.21 -2.41 5.88
CA GLU A 140 2.64 -2.46 6.12
C GLU A 140 2.99 -1.61 7.34
N ILE A 141 3.63 -2.22 8.32
CA ILE A 141 4.11 -1.60 9.55
C ILE A 141 5.62 -1.42 9.40
N VAL A 142 6.08 -0.18 9.33
CA VAL A 142 7.49 0.17 9.19
C VAL A 142 7.99 0.84 10.46
N ARG A 143 8.95 0.20 11.12
CA ARG A 143 9.64 0.72 12.30
C ARG A 143 10.97 1.36 11.91
N SER A 144 11.20 2.57 12.36
CA SER A 144 12.39 3.36 12.06
C SER A 144 12.90 4.01 13.35
N GLY A 145 13.76 3.31 14.08
CA GLY A 145 14.15 3.70 15.44
C GLY A 145 12.95 3.64 16.39
N ASP A 146 12.62 4.77 17.01
CA ASP A 146 11.47 4.93 17.92
C ASP A 146 10.15 5.30 17.20
N ARG A 147 10.18 5.43 15.87
CA ARG A 147 9.02 5.84 15.05
C ARG A 147 8.43 4.67 14.31
N THR A 148 7.11 4.65 14.23
CA THR A 148 6.33 3.69 13.43
C THR A 148 5.52 4.44 12.38
N SER A 149 5.58 3.95 11.13
CA SER A 149 4.72 4.37 10.03
C SER A 149 3.83 3.21 9.60
N LEU A 150 2.56 3.49 9.27
CA LEU A 150 1.63 2.53 8.69
C LEU A 150 1.36 2.88 7.24
N VAL A 151 1.52 1.92 6.33
CA VAL A 151 1.16 2.08 4.92
C VAL A 151 -0.09 1.26 4.62
N PHE A 152 -1.13 1.93 4.13
CA PHE A 152 -2.43 1.36 3.81
C PHE A 152 -2.70 1.34 2.31
N CYS A 153 -3.54 0.43 1.87
CA CYS A 153 -4.16 0.47 0.56
C CYS A 153 -5.49 1.24 0.63
N ASP A 154 -6.61 0.54 0.68
CA ASP A 154 -7.95 1.11 0.60
C ASP A 154 -8.67 1.20 1.94
N ALA A 155 -8.23 0.44 2.98
CA ALA A 155 -8.82 0.46 4.32
C ALA A 155 -8.63 1.79 5.05
N PHE A 156 -7.71 2.61 4.59
CA PHE A 156 -7.50 3.97 5.07
C PHE A 156 -7.12 4.87 3.90
N GLN A 157 -7.92 5.92 3.66
CA GLN A 157 -7.67 6.90 2.61
C GLN A 157 -7.83 8.31 3.18
N ASN A 158 -7.15 9.30 2.57
CA ASN A 158 -7.18 10.70 3.03
C ASN A 158 -7.25 11.64 1.83
N HIS A 159 -8.44 11.78 1.26
CA HIS A 159 -8.68 12.66 0.12
C HIS A 159 -8.98 14.08 0.59
N GLY A 160 -8.49 15.08 -0.19
CA GLY A 160 -8.89 16.47 -0.01
C GLY A 160 -10.34 16.73 -0.42
N GLU A 161 -10.82 17.95 -0.18
CA GLU A 161 -12.14 18.38 -0.64
C GLU A 161 -12.16 18.69 -2.15
N ASP A 162 -11.00 18.97 -2.75
CA ASP A 162 -10.82 19.47 -4.12
C ASP A 162 -10.48 18.32 -5.09
N GLY A 163 -11.39 17.40 -5.30
CA GLY A 163 -11.25 16.37 -6.32
C GLY A 163 -12.19 16.57 -7.51
N PRO A 164 -11.95 15.92 -8.67
CA PRO A 164 -12.91 15.88 -9.78
C PRO A 164 -14.30 15.47 -9.29
N LEU A 165 -15.36 16.06 -9.85
CA LEU A 165 -16.74 15.82 -9.42
C LEU A 165 -17.09 14.32 -9.42
N PHE A 166 -16.59 13.57 -10.40
CA PHE A 166 -16.79 12.12 -10.50
C PHE A 166 -16.20 11.36 -9.30
N THR A 167 -14.97 11.66 -8.90
CA THR A 167 -14.33 11.02 -7.73
C THR A 167 -15.04 11.41 -6.44
N ARG A 168 -15.54 12.64 -6.35
CA ARG A 168 -16.34 13.11 -5.21
C ARG A 168 -17.67 12.36 -5.07
N LEU A 169 -18.37 12.09 -6.19
CA LEU A 169 -19.61 11.30 -6.20
C LEU A 169 -19.38 9.85 -5.78
N LEU A 170 -18.21 9.27 -6.05
CA LEU A 170 -17.82 7.94 -5.59
C LEU A 170 -17.36 7.91 -4.12
N GLY A 171 -17.39 9.05 -3.42
CA GLY A 171 -16.99 9.14 -2.02
C GLY A 171 -15.50 9.38 -1.78
N PHE A 172 -14.70 9.58 -2.84
CA PHE A 172 -13.28 9.92 -2.74
C PHE A 172 -13.12 11.43 -2.45
N ARG A 173 -13.57 11.85 -1.28
CA ARG A 173 -13.46 13.24 -0.79
C ARG A 173 -13.45 13.27 0.73
N GLY A 174 -13.06 14.39 1.26
CA GLY A 174 -12.97 14.63 2.71
C GLY A 174 -11.72 14.02 3.32
N GLY A 175 -11.54 14.25 4.60
CA GLY A 175 -10.37 13.85 5.35
C GLY A 175 -10.22 12.34 5.54
N PRO A 176 -9.36 11.92 6.48
CA PRO A 176 -9.07 10.52 6.78
C PRO A 176 -10.31 9.69 7.06
N ARG A 177 -10.50 8.59 6.33
CA ARG A 177 -11.65 7.68 6.46
C ARG A 177 -11.46 6.33 5.81
N VAL A 178 -12.31 5.38 6.15
CA VAL A 178 -12.62 4.23 5.28
C VAL A 178 -13.68 4.70 4.28
N VAL A 179 -13.34 4.76 3.00
CA VAL A 179 -14.21 5.32 1.95
C VAL A 179 -15.51 4.53 1.84
N PRO A 180 -16.67 5.19 1.64
CA PRO A 180 -17.97 4.49 1.54
C PRO A 180 -18.00 3.36 0.50
N LEU A 181 -17.37 3.56 -0.66
CA LEU A 181 -17.27 2.53 -1.70
C LEU A 181 -16.49 1.31 -1.22
N PHE A 182 -15.37 1.48 -0.51
CA PHE A 182 -14.62 0.38 0.09
C PHE A 182 -15.46 -0.34 1.16
N ARG A 183 -16.14 0.41 2.03
CA ARG A 183 -17.04 -0.17 3.05
C ARG A 183 -18.12 -1.06 2.42
N LEU A 184 -18.71 -0.63 1.30
CA LEU A 184 -19.77 -1.38 0.63
C LEU A 184 -19.23 -2.64 -0.07
N LEU A 185 -18.14 -2.50 -0.82
CA LEU A 185 -17.65 -3.57 -1.70
C LEU A 185 -16.74 -4.56 -0.99
N PHE A 186 -15.87 -4.08 -0.10
CA PHE A 186 -14.77 -4.87 0.46
C PHE A 186 -14.86 -5.15 1.96
N THR A 187 -15.73 -4.47 2.72
CA THR A 187 -15.92 -4.79 4.14
C THR A 187 -16.98 -5.88 4.28
N LYS A 188 -16.68 -6.93 5.05
CA LYS A 188 -17.60 -8.01 5.43
C LYS A 188 -17.99 -7.96 6.91
N ASP A 189 -17.09 -7.48 7.77
CA ASP A 189 -17.30 -7.33 9.22
C ASP A 189 -16.67 -6.01 9.68
N LYS A 190 -17.54 -5.05 9.98
CA LYS A 190 -17.10 -3.72 10.44
C LYS A 190 -16.53 -3.75 11.86
N ALA A 191 -17.02 -4.63 12.71
CA ALA A 191 -16.56 -4.73 14.09
C ALA A 191 -15.12 -5.27 14.12
N ALA A 192 -14.83 -6.31 13.34
CA ALA A 192 -13.46 -6.83 13.21
C ALA A 192 -12.52 -5.79 12.60
N LEU A 193 -12.91 -5.11 11.52
CA LEU A 193 -12.11 -4.03 10.92
C LEU A 193 -11.82 -2.91 11.92
N LYS A 194 -12.82 -2.52 12.70
CA LYS A 194 -12.67 -1.50 13.75
C LYS A 194 -11.65 -1.91 14.82
N VAL A 195 -11.70 -3.17 15.27
CA VAL A 195 -10.76 -3.68 16.28
C VAL A 195 -9.34 -3.57 15.76
N ASP A 196 -9.07 -4.09 14.55
CA ASP A 196 -7.72 -4.03 13.96
C ASP A 196 -7.21 -2.59 13.81
N LEU A 197 -8.06 -1.67 13.34
CA LEU A 197 -7.64 -0.26 13.22
C LEU A 197 -7.36 0.40 14.58
N LEU A 198 -8.06 0.00 15.64
CA LEU A 198 -7.77 0.47 17.01
C LEU A 198 -6.45 -0.12 17.52
N GLU A 199 -6.19 -1.40 17.30
CA GLU A 199 -4.92 -2.05 17.66
C GLU A 199 -3.74 -1.41 16.93
N LEU A 200 -3.91 -1.14 15.62
CA LEU A 200 -2.90 -0.42 14.85
C LEU A 200 -2.66 1.01 15.37
N ALA A 201 -3.72 1.68 15.85
CA ALA A 201 -3.61 3.01 16.45
C ALA A 201 -2.88 3.00 17.81
N ASP A 202 -2.79 1.85 18.47
CA ASP A 202 -2.11 1.67 19.76
C ASP A 202 -0.65 1.22 19.61
N LEU A 203 -0.15 1.05 18.36
CA LEU A 203 1.24 0.66 18.13
C LEU A 203 2.21 1.70 18.72
N PRO A 204 3.25 1.23 19.44
CA PRO A 204 4.28 2.11 19.97
C PRO A 204 4.95 2.95 18.90
N GLY A 205 5.16 4.24 19.16
CA GLY A 205 5.87 5.14 18.25
C GLY A 205 5.11 5.48 16.96
N LEU A 206 3.80 5.21 16.85
CA LEU A 206 3.03 5.55 15.66
C LEU A 206 3.01 7.05 15.43
N THR A 207 3.65 7.50 14.35
CA THR A 207 3.79 8.92 14.00
C THR A 207 3.23 9.25 12.62
N ARG A 208 3.02 8.24 11.76
CA ARG A 208 2.65 8.49 10.36
C ARG A 208 1.69 7.46 9.81
N LEU A 209 0.66 7.92 9.06
CA LEU A 209 -0.22 7.08 8.25
C LEU A 209 -0.02 7.46 6.77
N ILE A 210 0.33 6.48 5.96
CA ILE A 210 0.62 6.64 4.53
C ILE A 210 -0.45 5.88 3.75
N PRO A 211 -1.50 6.54 3.25
CA PRO A 211 -2.45 5.90 2.37
C PRO A 211 -1.90 5.74 0.96
N CYS A 212 -2.31 4.71 0.25
CA CYS A 212 -2.08 4.59 -1.19
C CYS A 212 -2.78 5.73 -1.95
N HIS A 213 -3.91 6.20 -1.42
CA HIS A 213 -4.72 7.26 -2.03
C HIS A 213 -4.89 8.46 -1.10
N GLY A 214 -4.35 9.62 -1.52
CA GLY A 214 -4.50 10.88 -0.81
C GLY A 214 -3.31 11.30 0.05
N ALA A 215 -3.54 12.26 0.94
CA ALA A 215 -2.48 12.91 1.70
C ALA A 215 -1.97 12.05 2.88
N ILE A 216 -0.68 12.11 3.14
CA ILE A 216 -0.06 11.50 4.32
C ILE A 216 -0.53 12.24 5.58
N VAL A 217 -0.74 11.50 6.67
CA VAL A 217 -0.98 12.03 8.00
C VAL A 217 0.30 11.85 8.82
N ASP A 218 0.95 12.94 9.17
CA ASP A 218 2.21 13.00 9.93
C ASP A 218 2.07 13.74 11.28
N ARG A 219 0.82 14.09 11.64
CA ARG A 219 0.47 14.70 12.94
C ARG A 219 -0.70 13.94 13.55
N ASP A 220 -0.60 13.66 14.85
CA ASP A 220 -1.65 12.99 15.62
C ASP A 220 -2.14 11.67 15.00
N ALA A 221 -1.24 10.93 14.34
CA ALA A 221 -1.56 9.70 13.62
C ALA A 221 -2.40 8.71 14.43
N PRO A 222 -2.10 8.42 15.73
CA PRO A 222 -2.93 7.56 16.56
C PRO A 222 -4.37 8.08 16.71
N ALA A 223 -4.53 9.37 17.02
CA ALA A 223 -5.86 9.98 17.23
C ALA A 223 -6.66 10.00 15.92
N VAL A 224 -5.99 10.26 14.79
CA VAL A 224 -6.62 10.19 13.45
C VAL A 224 -7.14 8.79 13.16
N LEU A 225 -6.30 7.77 13.35
CA LEU A 225 -6.68 6.37 13.05
C LEU A 225 -7.82 5.89 13.98
N ARG A 226 -7.79 6.25 15.27
CA ARG A 226 -8.89 5.98 16.21
C ARG A 226 -10.21 6.60 15.75
N ARG A 227 -10.19 7.88 15.31
CA ARG A 227 -11.42 8.52 14.78
C ARG A 227 -11.97 7.78 13.57
N VAL A 228 -11.09 7.35 12.65
CA VAL A 228 -11.49 6.57 11.48
C VAL A 228 -12.12 5.23 11.88
N ALA A 229 -11.52 4.52 12.84
CA ALA A 229 -12.04 3.25 13.36
C ALA A 229 -13.41 3.43 14.04
N LEU A 230 -13.58 4.50 14.82
CA LEU A 230 -14.83 4.78 15.53
C LEU A 230 -15.99 5.22 14.60
N ALA A 231 -15.67 5.67 13.38
CA ALA A 231 -16.64 6.08 12.36
C ALA A 231 -17.14 4.93 11.46
N LEU A 232 -16.70 3.67 11.69
CA LEU A 232 -17.15 2.47 10.97
C LEU A 232 -18.56 2.04 11.40
#